data_99f85960189008e6c607bfd6ba129454
#
_entry.id   99f85960189008e6c607bfd6ba129454
#
_cell.length_a   1.000
_cell.length_b   1.000
_cell.length_c   1.000
_cell.angle_alpha   90.00
_cell.angle_beta   90.00
_cell.angle_gamma   90.00
#
_symmetry.space_group_name_H-M   'P 1'
#
loop_
_entity.id
_entity.type
_entity.pdbx_description
1 polymer ?
#
loop_
_entity_poly.entity_id
_entity_poly.type
_entity_poly.pdbx_seq_one_letter_code
_entity_poly.pdbx_strand_id
1 'polypeptide(L)'
;QQDQQAGPNRPVQFGASVETVLIDLMVADADGNFVHGLTAEEFRVFEEGKEMEITFFAVEKFAAEDTVIGNPEVDAAPSLNRYIVIYVDGINTTPQDWLRVRPHLREWVADGLQPNDYVLLASLHPDGRMRMTPEFTRDSKIVVDALMKVEGNRDLSFRIARQERELAQAMGLESFMGVGDEAADAARLRQGAQLSRIFANQRRSEVRFGLDYLLGLADHLGLTFQVAGPKIVIMVSGGLPEIPGLNFRLMVDEEASDASPHVRQLAGLSSFQPLIPERGSDELAQFDLLHAIGRFNRDNYVFYTIDARALGGGSSGDARYGFQPNLSSMSQGAVNSNEQQGLLRIAGATGGLAFYNTSNFKAAFARVQQDTAFRYVLGYSLPTHDPKDIADHKFFRVKVEATVPGLKIRAREGYVDTGS
;
A
#
# COMPACT_ATOMS: atom_id res chain seq x y z
N GLN A 1 4.50 -57.13 53.21
CA GLN A 1 4.20 -57.36 51.78
C GLN A 1 3.10 -56.38 51.41
N GLN A 2 3.48 -55.29 50.73
CA GLN A 2 2.54 -54.40 50.10
C GLN A 2 2.95 -54.34 48.63
N ASP A 3 2.04 -54.84 47.78
CA ASP A 3 2.11 -54.79 46.35
C ASP A 3 1.98 -53.30 45.87
N GLN A 4 3.04 -52.80 45.20
CA GLN A 4 2.99 -51.59 44.42
C GLN A 4 2.44 -51.97 43.04
N GLN A 5 1.16 -51.58 42.80
CA GLN A 5 0.57 -51.61 41.47
C GLN A 5 1.12 -50.41 40.65
N ALA A 6 1.88 -50.70 39.60
CA ALA A 6 2.27 -49.79 38.57
C ALA A 6 1.03 -49.33 37.78
N GLY A 7 0.73 -48.02 37.81
CA GLY A 7 -0.34 -47.42 37.01
C GLY A 7 -0.02 -47.44 35.52
N PRO A 8 -1.03 -47.43 34.64
CA PRO A 8 -0.82 -47.54 33.20
C PRO A 8 -0.11 -46.32 32.65
N ASN A 9 0.95 -46.60 31.89
CA ASN A 9 1.70 -45.65 31.07
C ASN A 9 0.73 -44.95 30.10
N ARG A 10 0.35 -43.72 30.39
CA ARG A 10 -0.36 -42.87 29.41
C ARG A 10 0.64 -42.51 28.32
N PRO A 11 0.35 -42.80 27.05
CA PRO A 11 1.19 -42.29 25.96
C PRO A 11 1.09 -40.74 25.97
N VAL A 12 2.25 -40.11 26.03
CA VAL A 12 2.35 -38.67 25.80
C VAL A 12 1.98 -38.43 24.32
N GLN A 13 0.77 -38.00 24.04
CA GLN A 13 0.40 -37.51 22.75
C GLN A 13 1.08 -36.16 22.59
N PHE A 14 2.20 -36.14 21.86
CA PHE A 14 2.68 -34.90 21.24
C PHE A 14 1.73 -34.60 20.10
N GLY A 15 0.75 -33.76 20.34
CA GLY A 15 -0.02 -33.13 19.29
C GLY A 15 0.92 -32.10 18.64
N ALA A 16 1.56 -32.44 17.53
CA ALA A 16 2.16 -31.44 16.67
C ALA A 16 1.01 -30.61 16.12
N SER A 17 0.86 -29.38 16.60
CA SER A 17 0.00 -28.40 15.92
C SER A 17 0.70 -28.05 14.60
N VAL A 18 0.17 -28.54 13.49
CA VAL A 18 0.63 -28.13 12.16
C VAL A 18 0.09 -26.73 11.94
N GLU A 19 0.98 -25.76 11.93
CA GLU A 19 0.64 -24.39 11.59
C GLU A 19 0.32 -24.31 10.09
N THR A 20 -0.79 -23.65 9.74
CA THR A 20 -1.28 -23.58 8.35
C THR A 20 -1.18 -22.16 7.85
N VAL A 21 -0.56 -21.99 6.69
CA VAL A 21 -0.56 -20.73 5.96
C VAL A 21 -1.84 -20.67 5.13
N LEU A 22 -2.74 -19.71 5.42
CA LEU A 22 -3.96 -19.50 4.66
C LEU A 22 -3.71 -18.39 3.64
N ILE A 23 -4.15 -18.58 2.40
CA ILE A 23 -4.04 -17.63 1.29
C ILE A 23 -5.43 -17.32 0.77
N ASP A 24 -5.81 -16.05 0.84
CA ASP A 24 -7.02 -15.55 0.21
C ASP A 24 -6.79 -15.30 -1.27
N LEU A 25 -7.68 -15.80 -2.11
CA LEU A 25 -7.59 -15.67 -3.55
C LEU A 25 -8.80 -14.95 -4.11
N MET A 26 -8.54 -13.98 -4.96
CA MET A 26 -9.51 -13.44 -5.88
C MET A 26 -9.22 -14.03 -7.27
N VAL A 27 -10.20 -14.77 -7.82
CA VAL A 27 -10.09 -15.36 -9.15
C VAL A 27 -11.11 -14.72 -10.07
N ALA A 28 -10.62 -14.12 -11.16
CA ALA A 28 -11.46 -13.39 -12.09
C ALA A 28 -11.24 -13.86 -13.54
N ASP A 29 -12.27 -13.69 -14.35
CA ASP A 29 -12.21 -13.84 -15.80
C ASP A 29 -11.48 -12.66 -16.48
N ALA A 30 -11.47 -12.63 -17.81
CA ALA A 30 -10.87 -11.56 -18.59
C ALA A 30 -11.54 -10.19 -18.34
N ASP A 31 -12.84 -10.18 -18.07
CA ASP A 31 -13.65 -9.00 -17.80
C ASP A 31 -13.57 -8.54 -16.34
N GLY A 32 -12.94 -9.35 -15.50
CA GLY A 32 -12.73 -9.06 -14.08
C GLY A 32 -13.86 -9.54 -13.18
N ASN A 33 -14.80 -10.34 -13.66
CA ASN A 33 -15.83 -10.92 -12.82
C ASN A 33 -15.28 -12.11 -12.04
N PHE A 34 -15.76 -12.30 -10.81
CA PHE A 34 -15.35 -13.45 -10.01
C PHE A 34 -15.81 -14.76 -10.68
N VAL A 35 -14.91 -15.73 -10.76
CA VAL A 35 -15.19 -17.05 -11.33
C VAL A 35 -15.57 -18.00 -10.21
N HIS A 36 -16.76 -18.58 -10.29
CA HIS A 36 -17.30 -19.51 -9.32
C HIS A 36 -17.10 -20.98 -9.76
N GLY A 37 -17.20 -21.90 -8.79
CA GLY A 37 -17.22 -23.34 -9.06
C GLY A 37 -15.85 -23.98 -9.27
N LEU A 38 -14.76 -23.27 -8.96
CA LEU A 38 -13.42 -23.86 -8.97
C LEU A 38 -13.22 -24.71 -7.71
N THR A 39 -12.38 -25.75 -7.85
CA THR A 39 -11.97 -26.69 -6.79
C THR A 39 -10.49 -26.56 -6.49
N ALA A 40 -10.00 -27.21 -5.44
CA ALA A 40 -8.58 -27.18 -5.08
C ALA A 40 -7.64 -27.71 -6.20
N GLU A 41 -8.13 -28.63 -7.03
CA GLU A 41 -7.38 -29.27 -8.10
C GLU A 41 -7.02 -28.32 -9.24
N GLU A 42 -7.72 -27.17 -9.31
CA GLU A 42 -7.50 -26.14 -10.32
C GLU A 42 -6.45 -25.13 -9.89
N PHE A 43 -5.81 -25.33 -8.74
CA PHE A 43 -4.79 -24.45 -8.20
C PHE A 43 -3.49 -25.18 -7.88
N ARG A 44 -2.38 -24.46 -8.01
CA ARG A 44 -1.05 -24.86 -7.53
C ARG A 44 -0.48 -23.74 -6.69
N VAL A 45 0.06 -24.07 -5.55
CA VAL A 45 0.67 -23.10 -4.62
C VAL A 45 2.18 -23.35 -4.57
N PHE A 46 2.94 -22.26 -4.60
CA PHE A 46 4.41 -22.32 -4.51
C PHE A 46 4.86 -21.37 -3.41
N GLU A 47 5.78 -21.84 -2.56
CA GLU A 47 6.51 -21.00 -1.62
C GLU A 47 8.00 -21.05 -1.96
N GLU A 48 8.66 -19.88 -2.13
CA GLU A 48 10.06 -19.77 -2.57
C GLU A 48 10.37 -20.64 -3.82
N GLY A 49 9.37 -20.79 -4.71
CA GLY A 49 9.46 -21.60 -5.93
C GLY A 49 9.27 -23.11 -5.74
N LYS A 50 9.10 -23.59 -4.49
CA LYS A 50 8.79 -24.98 -4.20
C LYS A 50 7.28 -25.18 -4.17
N GLU A 51 6.77 -26.18 -4.88
CA GLU A 51 5.34 -26.53 -4.84
C GLU A 51 4.93 -27.07 -3.47
N MET A 52 3.81 -26.55 -2.95
CA MET A 52 3.24 -26.90 -1.67
C MET A 52 1.94 -27.68 -1.87
N GLU A 53 1.71 -28.70 -1.02
CA GLU A 53 0.46 -29.46 -1.04
C GLU A 53 -0.67 -28.62 -0.41
N ILE A 54 -1.79 -28.47 -1.14
CA ILE A 54 -2.97 -27.80 -0.63
C ILE A 54 -3.67 -28.73 0.33
N THR A 55 -3.69 -28.37 1.63
CA THR A 55 -4.30 -29.13 2.72
C THR A 55 -5.67 -28.61 3.13
N PHE A 56 -6.02 -27.39 2.67
CA PHE A 56 -7.31 -26.76 2.95
C PHE A 56 -7.79 -25.98 1.73
N PHE A 57 -9.10 -26.05 1.48
CA PHE A 57 -9.77 -25.28 0.43
C PHE A 57 -11.19 -24.89 0.90
N ALA A 58 -11.56 -23.64 0.71
CA ALA A 58 -12.90 -23.16 0.99
C ALA A 58 -13.29 -22.03 0.02
N VAL A 59 -14.60 -21.86 -0.17
CA VAL A 59 -15.20 -20.68 -0.80
C VAL A 59 -15.92 -19.91 0.29
N GLU A 60 -15.62 -18.62 0.42
CA GLU A 60 -16.26 -17.76 1.39
C GLU A 60 -17.13 -16.71 0.70
N LYS A 61 -18.34 -16.53 1.22
CA LYS A 61 -19.34 -15.57 0.74
C LYS A 61 -19.45 -14.43 1.74
N PHE A 62 -19.28 -13.20 1.27
CA PHE A 62 -19.46 -11.95 2.02
C PHE A 62 -20.59 -11.08 1.41
N ALA A 63 -21.13 -11.48 0.25
CA ALA A 63 -22.32 -10.86 -0.33
C ALA A 63 -23.52 -11.06 0.59
N ALA A 64 -24.57 -10.25 0.41
CA ALA A 64 -25.82 -10.44 1.13
C ALA A 64 -26.38 -11.85 0.93
N GLU A 65 -27.15 -12.38 1.91
CA GLU A 65 -27.63 -13.77 1.89
C GLU A 65 -28.49 -14.09 0.67
N ASP A 66 -29.28 -13.13 0.19
CA ASP A 66 -30.13 -13.23 -0.98
C ASP A 66 -29.39 -13.13 -2.32
N THR A 67 -28.07 -12.93 -2.31
CA THR A 67 -27.24 -12.92 -3.52
C THR A 67 -27.15 -14.32 -4.10
N VAL A 68 -27.79 -14.53 -5.25
CA VAL A 68 -27.79 -15.79 -6.00
C VAL A 68 -26.82 -15.67 -7.20
N ILE A 69 -25.89 -16.61 -7.29
CA ILE A 69 -24.87 -16.66 -8.36
C ILE A 69 -25.05 -17.88 -9.27
N GLY A 70 -26.02 -18.76 -8.96
CA GLY A 70 -26.30 -19.97 -9.73
C GLY A 70 -25.38 -21.16 -9.41
N ASN A 71 -24.57 -21.07 -8.35
CA ASN A 71 -23.80 -22.21 -7.81
C ASN A 71 -24.46 -22.66 -6.49
N PRO A 72 -25.10 -23.87 -6.46
CA PRO A 72 -25.88 -24.31 -5.31
C PRO A 72 -25.08 -24.39 -3.99
N GLU A 73 -23.81 -24.74 -4.06
CA GLU A 73 -22.93 -24.85 -2.87
C GLU A 73 -22.61 -23.48 -2.28
N VAL A 74 -22.30 -22.50 -3.15
CA VAL A 74 -21.99 -21.13 -2.72
C VAL A 74 -23.27 -20.38 -2.34
N ASP A 75 -24.37 -20.61 -3.06
CA ASP A 75 -25.67 -19.97 -2.76
C ASP A 75 -26.23 -20.44 -1.41
N ALA A 76 -25.96 -21.71 -1.03
CA ALA A 76 -26.35 -22.27 0.27
C ALA A 76 -25.36 -21.91 1.41
N ALA A 77 -24.19 -21.38 1.10
CA ALA A 77 -23.21 -21.01 2.11
C ALA A 77 -23.69 -19.80 2.92
N PRO A 78 -23.50 -19.80 4.26
CA PRO A 78 -23.85 -18.64 5.08
C PRO A 78 -22.97 -17.45 4.71
N SER A 79 -23.60 -16.26 4.69
CA SER A 79 -22.86 -15.02 4.49
C SER A 79 -22.03 -14.69 5.72
N LEU A 80 -20.73 -14.48 5.52
CA LEU A 80 -19.81 -14.10 6.59
C LEU A 80 -19.79 -12.59 6.82
N ASN A 81 -19.45 -12.19 8.03
CA ASN A 81 -19.23 -10.78 8.33
C ASN A 81 -17.97 -10.28 7.62
N ARG A 82 -18.05 -9.08 7.04
CA ARG A 82 -16.96 -8.40 6.37
C ARG A 82 -16.47 -7.23 7.22
N TYR A 83 -15.18 -7.20 7.52
CA TYR A 83 -14.57 -6.16 8.32
C TYR A 83 -13.78 -5.21 7.43
N ILE A 84 -14.21 -3.96 7.37
CA ILE A 84 -13.68 -2.93 6.49
C ILE A 84 -13.08 -1.81 7.32
N VAL A 85 -11.80 -1.55 7.10
CA VAL A 85 -11.09 -0.40 7.64
C VAL A 85 -10.99 0.67 6.56
N ILE A 86 -11.65 1.80 6.73
CA ILE A 86 -11.45 2.97 5.89
C ILE A 86 -10.28 3.75 6.51
N TYR A 87 -9.15 3.78 5.81
CA TYR A 87 -7.97 4.53 6.24
C TYR A 87 -7.77 5.76 5.35
N VAL A 88 -7.77 6.95 5.95
CA VAL A 88 -7.49 8.19 5.22
C VAL A 88 -6.12 8.71 5.64
N ASP A 89 -5.20 8.73 4.69
CA ASP A 89 -3.87 9.29 4.85
C ASP A 89 -3.92 10.83 4.75
N GLY A 90 -4.29 11.47 5.84
CA GLY A 90 -4.40 12.93 5.87
C GLY A 90 -3.06 13.65 5.81
N ILE A 91 -1.92 12.97 5.98
CA ILE A 91 -0.59 13.58 5.82
C ILE A 91 -0.28 13.83 4.34
N ASN A 92 -0.55 12.84 3.47
CA ASN A 92 -0.24 12.89 2.05
C ASN A 92 -1.42 13.31 1.18
N THR A 93 -2.58 13.61 1.77
CA THR A 93 -3.78 14.03 1.03
C THR A 93 -4.04 15.51 1.25
N THR A 94 -4.07 16.31 0.17
CA THR A 94 -4.42 17.73 0.27
C THR A 94 -5.93 17.91 0.54
N PRO A 95 -6.37 19.06 1.07
CA PRO A 95 -7.80 19.33 1.26
C PRO A 95 -8.60 19.24 -0.04
N GLN A 96 -7.97 19.63 -1.15
CA GLN A 96 -8.61 19.61 -2.47
C GLN A 96 -8.80 18.18 -2.97
N ASP A 97 -7.79 17.32 -2.82
CA ASP A 97 -7.89 15.90 -3.18
C ASP A 97 -8.92 15.20 -2.31
N TRP A 98 -8.92 15.49 -1.00
CA TRP A 98 -9.91 14.97 -0.08
C TRP A 98 -11.34 15.37 -0.46
N LEU A 99 -11.56 16.64 -0.85
CA LEU A 99 -12.86 17.13 -1.29
C LEU A 99 -13.38 16.45 -2.57
N ARG A 100 -12.51 15.89 -3.40
CA ARG A 100 -12.90 15.10 -4.57
C ARG A 100 -13.41 13.71 -4.20
N VAL A 101 -12.75 13.03 -3.28
CA VAL A 101 -13.07 11.65 -2.90
C VAL A 101 -14.20 11.58 -1.87
N ARG A 102 -14.19 12.48 -0.89
CA ARG A 102 -15.09 12.45 0.28
C ARG A 102 -16.59 12.29 -0.05
N PRO A 103 -17.18 12.99 -1.03
CA PRO A 103 -18.59 12.84 -1.35
C PRO A 103 -18.94 11.42 -1.78
N HIS A 104 -18.10 10.80 -2.59
CA HIS A 104 -18.31 9.44 -3.11
C HIS A 104 -18.11 8.38 -2.03
N LEU A 105 -17.11 8.56 -1.17
CA LEU A 105 -16.90 7.69 -0.02
C LEU A 105 -18.07 7.79 0.98
N ARG A 106 -18.56 9.01 1.23
CA ARG A 106 -19.74 9.23 2.07
C ARG A 106 -20.98 8.55 1.51
N GLU A 107 -21.25 8.70 0.20
CA GLU A 107 -22.38 8.02 -0.48
C GLU A 107 -22.24 6.50 -0.34
N TRP A 108 -21.05 5.96 -0.58
CA TRP A 108 -20.81 4.53 -0.47
C TRP A 108 -20.98 4.02 0.97
N VAL A 109 -20.54 4.75 1.98
CA VAL A 109 -20.75 4.39 3.40
C VAL A 109 -22.23 4.49 3.79
N ALA A 110 -22.95 5.49 3.29
CA ALA A 110 -24.35 5.69 3.64
C ALA A 110 -25.29 4.65 3.01
N ASP A 111 -25.06 4.31 1.74
CA ASP A 111 -26.01 3.61 0.90
C ASP A 111 -25.46 2.31 0.28
N GLY A 112 -24.14 2.11 0.29
CA GLY A 112 -23.48 0.99 -0.39
C GLY A 112 -23.06 -0.17 0.51
N LEU A 113 -23.06 0.01 1.84
CA LEU A 113 -22.68 -1.05 2.77
C LEU A 113 -23.73 -2.15 2.84
N GLN A 114 -23.27 -3.40 2.96
CA GLN A 114 -24.12 -4.56 3.11
C GLN A 114 -24.51 -4.77 4.60
N PRO A 115 -25.61 -5.49 4.90
CA PRO A 115 -26.04 -5.73 6.28
C PRO A 115 -25.00 -6.41 7.18
N ASN A 116 -24.06 -7.17 6.58
CA ASN A 116 -22.99 -7.90 7.25
C ASN A 116 -21.64 -7.15 7.26
N ASP A 117 -21.61 -5.87 6.82
CA ASP A 117 -20.42 -5.04 6.87
C ASP A 117 -20.23 -4.39 8.23
N TYR A 118 -19.06 -4.57 8.79
CA TYR A 118 -18.58 -3.88 9.97
C TYR A 118 -17.48 -2.92 9.55
N VAL A 119 -17.67 -1.62 9.76
CA VAL A 119 -16.76 -0.58 9.28
C VAL A 119 -16.11 0.14 10.44
N LEU A 120 -14.81 0.37 10.32
CA LEU A 120 -14.04 1.25 11.19
C LEU A 120 -13.39 2.33 10.32
N LEU A 121 -13.55 3.60 10.71
CA LEU A 121 -12.82 4.70 10.09
C LEU A 121 -11.60 5.04 10.93
N ALA A 122 -10.44 5.09 10.30
CA ALA A 122 -9.21 5.63 10.85
C ALA A 122 -8.66 6.71 9.93
N SER A 123 -8.16 7.80 10.48
CA SER A 123 -7.51 8.86 9.72
C SER A 123 -6.24 9.31 10.41
N LEU A 124 -5.15 9.36 9.67
CA LEU A 124 -3.92 9.98 10.13
C LEU A 124 -4.01 11.48 9.85
N HIS A 125 -4.16 12.27 10.90
CA HIS A 125 -4.35 13.72 10.77
C HIS A 125 -3.00 14.43 10.49
N PRO A 126 -3.00 15.61 9.83
CA PRO A 126 -1.78 16.39 9.56
C PRO A 126 -0.97 16.76 10.82
N ASP A 127 -1.60 16.79 11.99
CA ASP A 127 -0.93 17.00 13.28
C ASP A 127 -0.20 15.76 13.82
N GLY A 128 -0.17 14.68 13.04
CA GLY A 128 0.48 13.41 13.37
C GLY A 128 -0.34 12.54 14.33
N ARG A 129 -1.62 12.84 14.57
CA ARG A 129 -2.49 12.03 15.42
C ARG A 129 -3.39 11.12 14.61
N MET A 130 -3.47 9.86 15.03
CA MET A 130 -4.50 8.95 14.52
C MET A 130 -5.84 9.26 15.19
N ARG A 131 -6.87 9.47 14.39
CA ARG A 131 -8.26 9.58 14.83
C ARG A 131 -9.03 8.42 14.24
N MET A 132 -9.82 7.73 15.05
CA MET A 132 -10.62 6.60 14.58
C MET A 132 -11.95 6.51 15.30
N THR A 133 -12.91 5.80 14.71
CA THR A 133 -14.11 5.37 15.41
C THR A 133 -13.72 4.38 16.52
N PRO A 134 -14.45 4.37 17.67
CA PRO A 134 -14.01 3.56 18.83
C PRO A 134 -14.01 2.07 18.56
N GLU A 135 -14.86 1.60 17.63
CA GLU A 135 -15.03 0.18 17.32
C GLU A 135 -15.51 -0.01 15.87
N PHE A 136 -15.48 -1.26 15.41
CA PHE A 136 -16.16 -1.64 14.18
C PHE A 136 -17.67 -1.51 14.39
N THR A 137 -18.36 -0.83 13.48
CA THR A 137 -19.78 -0.55 13.58
C THR A 137 -20.52 -0.87 12.28
N ARG A 138 -21.79 -1.23 12.40
CA ARG A 138 -22.74 -1.36 11.28
C ARG A 138 -23.58 -0.08 11.10
N ASP A 139 -23.45 0.87 12.02
CA ASP A 139 -24.13 2.16 11.94
C ASP A 139 -23.35 3.11 11.02
N SER A 140 -23.80 3.19 9.77
CA SER A 140 -23.21 4.07 8.76
C SER A 140 -23.17 5.54 9.19
N LYS A 141 -24.13 5.98 10.04
CA LYS A 141 -24.19 7.37 10.52
C LYS A 141 -22.96 7.72 11.39
N ILE A 142 -22.53 6.81 12.26
CA ILE A 142 -21.32 7.00 13.08
C ILE A 142 -20.11 7.20 12.18
N VAL A 143 -19.97 6.37 11.15
CA VAL A 143 -18.84 6.44 10.20
C VAL A 143 -18.91 7.71 9.36
N VAL A 144 -20.10 8.09 8.85
CA VAL A 144 -20.31 9.33 8.10
C VAL A 144 -19.98 10.57 8.96
N ASP A 145 -20.45 10.63 10.20
CA ASP A 145 -20.19 11.74 11.11
C ASP A 145 -18.69 11.87 11.43
N ALA A 146 -17.99 10.76 11.55
CA ALA A 146 -16.54 10.74 11.72
C ALA A 146 -15.82 11.17 10.43
N LEU A 147 -16.27 10.68 9.26
CA LEU A 147 -15.71 11.03 7.95
C LEU A 147 -15.78 12.54 7.66
N MET A 148 -16.86 13.20 8.09
CA MET A 148 -17.03 14.64 7.92
C MET A 148 -16.03 15.47 8.72
N LYS A 149 -15.37 14.89 9.75
CA LYS A 149 -14.34 15.54 10.57
C LYS A 149 -12.92 15.32 10.06
N VAL A 150 -12.76 14.48 9.02
CA VAL A 150 -11.44 14.24 8.40
C VAL A 150 -11.02 15.46 7.60
N GLU A 151 -9.78 15.87 7.78
CA GLU A 151 -9.17 17.01 7.09
C GLU A 151 -7.95 16.54 6.31
N GLY A 152 -7.72 17.14 5.12
CA GLY A 152 -6.48 16.99 4.37
C GLY A 152 -5.40 17.95 4.87
N ASN A 153 -4.16 17.70 4.46
CA ASN A 153 -2.99 18.49 4.83
C ASN A 153 -2.92 19.80 4.03
N ARG A 154 -3.26 20.91 4.67
CA ARG A 154 -3.24 22.25 4.07
C ARG A 154 -1.84 22.72 3.72
N ASP A 155 -0.84 22.26 4.46
CA ASP A 155 0.54 22.74 4.33
C ASP A 155 1.36 21.91 3.34
N LEU A 156 0.88 20.73 2.93
CA LEU A 156 1.65 19.79 2.09
C LEU A 156 2.10 20.44 0.77
N SER A 157 1.16 20.91 -0.03
CA SER A 157 1.47 21.49 -1.33
C SER A 157 2.28 22.79 -1.21
N PHE A 158 1.96 23.60 -0.21
CA PHE A 158 2.70 24.85 0.05
C PHE A 158 4.16 24.55 0.45
N ARG A 159 4.38 23.56 1.29
CA ARG A 159 5.73 23.18 1.73
C ARG A 159 6.55 22.63 0.55
N ILE A 160 5.99 21.72 -0.24
CA ILE A 160 6.66 21.17 -1.42
C ILE A 160 7.01 22.30 -2.40
N ALA A 161 6.06 23.15 -2.77
CA ALA A 161 6.30 24.26 -3.68
C ALA A 161 7.35 25.26 -3.15
N ARG A 162 7.40 25.47 -1.84
CA ARG A 162 8.44 26.31 -1.21
C ARG A 162 9.82 25.66 -1.33
N GLN A 163 9.94 24.36 -1.06
CA GLN A 163 11.19 23.63 -1.18
C GLN A 163 11.69 23.59 -2.63
N GLU A 164 10.81 23.37 -3.59
CA GLU A 164 11.15 23.43 -5.03
C GLU A 164 11.65 24.82 -5.44
N ARG A 165 10.98 25.88 -4.98
CA ARG A 165 11.44 27.26 -5.22
C ARG A 165 12.80 27.54 -4.59
N GLU A 166 13.01 27.13 -3.33
CA GLU A 166 14.28 27.28 -2.63
C GLU A 166 15.41 26.57 -3.38
N LEU A 167 15.13 25.37 -3.88
CA LEU A 167 16.06 24.58 -4.70
C LEU A 167 16.37 25.29 -6.03
N ALA A 168 15.34 25.76 -6.73
CA ALA A 168 15.51 26.50 -7.99
C ALA A 168 16.32 27.79 -7.81
N GLN A 169 16.06 28.55 -6.74
CA GLN A 169 16.84 29.75 -6.40
C GLN A 169 18.31 29.43 -6.09
N ALA A 170 18.56 28.36 -5.32
CA ALA A 170 19.91 27.92 -5.01
C ALA A 170 20.72 27.52 -6.25
N MET A 171 20.05 26.97 -7.27
CA MET A 171 20.65 26.64 -8.57
C MET A 171 20.69 27.81 -9.55
N GLY A 172 20.04 28.94 -9.22
CA GLY A 172 20.01 30.15 -10.07
C GLY A 172 19.03 30.05 -11.23
N LEU A 173 18.08 29.12 -11.22
CA LEU A 173 17.12 28.88 -12.33
C LEU A 173 16.14 30.05 -12.55
N GLU A 174 15.96 30.94 -11.58
CA GLU A 174 15.09 32.12 -11.67
C GLU A 174 15.85 33.37 -12.19
N SER A 175 17.17 33.30 -12.37
CA SER A 175 18.01 34.45 -12.72
C SER A 175 18.53 34.32 -14.14
N PHE A 176 18.14 35.23 -15.03
CA PHE A 176 18.78 35.45 -16.34
C PHE A 176 20.20 36.02 -16.22
N MET A 177 20.96 35.67 -15.18
CA MET A 177 22.30 36.23 -14.94
C MET A 177 23.34 35.40 -15.66
N GLY A 178 24.01 36.09 -16.55
CA GLY A 178 25.10 35.74 -17.47
C GLY A 178 25.86 34.45 -17.24
N VAL A 179 25.83 33.65 -18.27
CA VAL A 179 26.71 32.52 -18.52
C VAL A 179 28.17 33.02 -18.52
N GLY A 180 29.05 32.41 -17.69
CA GLY A 180 30.46 32.67 -17.83
C GLY A 180 31.42 32.29 -16.72
N ASP A 181 30.93 31.97 -15.53
CA ASP A 181 31.81 31.50 -14.43
C ASP A 181 31.50 30.04 -14.06
N GLU A 182 32.23 29.11 -14.65
CA GLU A 182 32.07 27.69 -14.40
C GLU A 182 32.25 27.30 -12.92
N ALA A 183 33.05 28.06 -12.16
CA ALA A 183 33.21 27.82 -10.73
C ALA A 183 31.94 28.24 -9.94
N ALA A 184 31.31 29.34 -10.33
CA ALA A 184 30.04 29.76 -9.74
C ALA A 184 28.90 28.80 -10.10
N ASP A 185 28.84 28.32 -11.35
CA ASP A 185 27.86 27.35 -11.80
C ASP A 185 28.00 26.00 -11.05
N ALA A 186 29.23 25.54 -10.90
CA ALA A 186 29.57 24.35 -10.11
C ALA A 186 29.18 24.49 -8.63
N ALA A 187 29.39 25.69 -8.05
CA ALA A 187 29.00 25.95 -6.66
C ALA A 187 27.48 25.93 -6.48
N ARG A 188 26.73 26.53 -7.42
CA ARG A 188 25.24 26.51 -7.43
C ARG A 188 24.71 25.08 -7.57
N LEU A 189 25.22 24.31 -8.51
CA LEU A 189 24.82 22.93 -8.73
C LEU A 189 25.13 22.03 -7.51
N ARG A 190 26.28 22.24 -6.87
CA ARG A 190 26.63 21.55 -5.61
C ARG A 190 25.67 21.89 -4.49
N GLN A 191 25.32 23.16 -4.32
CA GLN A 191 24.34 23.61 -3.33
C GLN A 191 22.96 23.02 -3.59
N GLY A 192 22.51 22.99 -4.85
CA GLY A 192 21.27 22.35 -5.26
C GLY A 192 21.26 20.86 -4.91
N ALA A 193 22.33 20.14 -5.20
CA ALA A 193 22.46 18.72 -4.86
C ALA A 193 22.39 18.46 -3.34
N GLN A 194 22.94 19.36 -2.52
CA GLN A 194 22.86 19.25 -1.06
C GLN A 194 21.44 19.48 -0.55
N LEU A 195 20.76 20.53 -1.02
CA LEU A 195 19.38 20.84 -0.66
C LEU A 195 18.42 19.73 -1.09
N SER A 196 18.57 19.23 -2.31
CA SER A 196 17.79 18.10 -2.83
C SER A 196 17.87 16.88 -1.89
N ARG A 197 19.06 16.52 -1.42
CA ARG A 197 19.25 15.43 -0.45
C ARG A 197 18.56 15.70 0.88
N ILE A 198 18.61 16.92 1.39
CA ILE A 198 17.92 17.32 2.65
C ILE A 198 16.42 17.15 2.49
N PHE A 199 15.85 17.68 1.42
CA PHE A 199 14.40 17.62 1.17
C PHE A 199 13.93 16.19 0.89
N ALA A 200 14.70 15.39 0.15
CA ALA A 200 14.41 13.99 -0.08
C ALA A 200 14.44 13.17 1.23
N ASN A 201 15.40 13.42 2.12
CA ASN A 201 15.47 12.77 3.43
C ASN A 201 14.29 13.17 4.32
N GLN A 202 13.87 14.44 4.29
CA GLN A 202 12.68 14.87 5.00
C GLN A 202 11.43 14.15 4.47
N ARG A 203 11.25 14.09 3.14
CA ARG A 203 10.13 13.38 2.52
C ARG A 203 10.13 11.89 2.85
N ARG A 204 11.30 11.26 2.89
CA ARG A 204 11.44 9.86 3.34
C ARG A 204 10.97 9.66 4.77
N SER A 205 11.36 10.55 5.68
CA SER A 205 10.93 10.48 7.08
C SER A 205 9.40 10.59 7.21
N GLU A 206 8.75 11.42 6.38
CA GLU A 206 7.30 11.55 6.36
C GLU A 206 6.59 10.30 5.86
N VAL A 207 7.11 9.69 4.78
CA VAL A 207 6.57 8.43 4.24
C VAL A 207 6.71 7.31 5.28
N ARG A 208 7.89 7.17 5.87
CA ARG A 208 8.14 6.18 6.92
C ARG A 208 7.20 6.38 8.12
N PHE A 209 7.05 7.60 8.57
CA PHE A 209 6.12 7.94 9.65
C PHE A 209 4.68 7.49 9.32
N GLY A 210 4.19 7.73 8.09
CA GLY A 210 2.89 7.25 7.63
C GLY A 210 2.76 5.73 7.68
N LEU A 211 3.79 5.00 7.23
CA LEU A 211 3.83 3.53 7.28
C LEU A 211 3.87 3.00 8.72
N ASP A 212 4.65 3.60 9.61
CA ASP A 212 4.72 3.23 11.03
C ASP A 212 3.36 3.39 11.73
N TYR A 213 2.62 4.46 11.41
CA TYR A 213 1.25 4.64 11.91
C TYR A 213 0.27 3.61 11.36
N LEU A 214 0.39 3.25 10.09
CA LEU A 214 -0.48 2.24 9.48
C LEU A 214 -0.20 0.85 10.08
N LEU A 215 1.07 0.52 10.34
CA LEU A 215 1.45 -0.68 11.08
C LEU A 215 0.92 -0.67 12.52
N GLY A 216 1.08 0.44 13.23
CA GLY A 216 0.54 0.62 14.58
C GLY A 216 -0.99 0.48 14.63
N LEU A 217 -1.71 0.94 13.59
CA LEU A 217 -3.14 0.72 13.45
C LEU A 217 -3.44 -0.78 13.27
N ALA A 218 -2.70 -1.48 12.41
CA ALA A 218 -2.87 -2.91 12.19
C ALA A 218 -2.65 -3.72 13.47
N ASP A 219 -1.59 -3.42 14.23
CA ASP A 219 -1.30 -4.04 15.52
C ASP A 219 -2.43 -3.77 16.53
N HIS A 220 -2.89 -2.52 16.63
CA HIS A 220 -3.99 -2.16 17.53
C HIS A 220 -5.28 -2.92 17.19
N LEU A 221 -5.63 -3.01 15.90
CA LEU A 221 -6.82 -3.74 15.45
C LEU A 221 -6.71 -5.25 15.73
N GLY A 222 -5.54 -5.84 15.53
CA GLY A 222 -5.27 -7.24 15.81
C GLY A 222 -5.40 -7.57 17.30
N LEU A 223 -4.86 -6.72 18.18
CA LEU A 223 -4.92 -6.90 19.62
C LEU A 223 -6.31 -6.62 20.21
N THR A 224 -7.01 -5.62 19.68
CA THR A 224 -8.25 -5.13 20.28
C THR A 224 -9.47 -5.92 19.83
N PHE A 225 -9.56 -6.26 18.54
CA PHE A 225 -10.78 -6.80 17.96
C PHE A 225 -10.72 -8.30 17.63
N GLN A 226 -9.53 -8.90 17.57
CA GLN A 226 -9.33 -10.33 17.28
C GLN A 226 -10.22 -10.85 16.15
N VAL A 227 -10.35 -10.06 15.07
CA VAL A 227 -11.21 -10.38 13.93
C VAL A 227 -10.64 -11.57 13.18
N ALA A 228 -11.42 -12.64 13.09
CA ALA A 228 -11.07 -13.79 12.27
C ALA A 228 -11.27 -13.46 10.78
N GLY A 229 -10.41 -13.99 9.92
CA GLY A 229 -10.46 -13.77 8.48
C GLY A 229 -9.81 -12.46 8.02
N PRO A 230 -9.97 -12.08 6.74
CA PRO A 230 -9.31 -10.91 6.17
C PRO A 230 -9.93 -9.62 6.65
N LYS A 231 -9.06 -8.66 6.80
CA LYS A 231 -9.40 -7.28 7.08
C LYS A 231 -9.20 -6.47 5.79
N ILE A 232 -10.29 -5.97 5.25
CA ILE A 232 -10.27 -5.16 4.03
C ILE A 232 -9.90 -3.73 4.42
N VAL A 233 -8.82 -3.20 3.85
CA VAL A 233 -8.41 -1.81 4.06
C VAL A 233 -8.69 -1.01 2.80
N ILE A 234 -9.58 -0.02 2.89
CA ILE A 234 -9.76 0.98 1.84
C ILE A 234 -8.90 2.19 2.21
N MET A 235 -7.74 2.29 1.58
CA MET A 235 -6.79 3.35 1.82
C MET A 235 -6.97 4.49 0.82
N VAL A 236 -7.32 5.67 1.31
CA VAL A 236 -7.39 6.90 0.51
C VAL A 236 -6.16 7.74 0.80
N SER A 237 -5.33 8.00 -0.22
CA SER A 237 -4.11 8.81 -0.10
C SER A 237 -3.89 9.67 -1.35
N GLY A 238 -3.26 10.81 -1.18
CA GLY A 238 -2.78 11.65 -2.29
C GLY A 238 -1.43 11.23 -2.84
N GLY A 239 -0.92 10.07 -2.43
CA GLY A 239 0.31 9.47 -2.93
C GLY A 239 1.11 8.74 -1.85
N LEU A 240 1.81 7.70 -2.27
CA LEU A 240 2.78 6.97 -1.48
C LEU A 240 4.00 6.72 -2.37
N PRO A 241 4.97 7.66 -2.40
CA PRO A 241 6.10 7.57 -3.32
C PRO A 241 7.01 6.39 -2.98
N GLU A 242 7.40 5.63 -3.98
CA GLU A 242 8.42 4.58 -3.85
C GLU A 242 9.81 5.18 -3.65
N ILE A 243 10.07 6.31 -4.31
CA ILE A 243 11.30 7.11 -4.19
C ILE A 243 10.93 8.49 -3.61
N PRO A 244 10.96 8.65 -2.27
CA PRO A 244 10.61 9.92 -1.65
C PRO A 244 11.56 11.05 -2.08
N GLY A 245 10.98 12.17 -2.53
CA GLY A 245 11.74 13.35 -2.97
C GLY A 245 12.33 13.25 -4.37
N LEU A 246 11.82 12.36 -5.22
CA LEU A 246 12.25 12.21 -6.62
C LEU A 246 12.16 13.54 -7.39
N ASN A 247 11.14 14.37 -7.15
CA ASN A 247 10.99 15.69 -7.76
C ASN A 247 12.22 16.58 -7.52
N PHE A 248 12.74 16.63 -6.29
CA PHE A 248 13.93 17.44 -5.97
C PHE A 248 15.19 16.90 -6.66
N ARG A 249 15.29 15.59 -6.81
CA ARG A 249 16.43 14.95 -7.50
C ARG A 249 16.40 15.25 -8.98
N LEU A 250 15.23 15.09 -9.62
CA LEU A 250 15.08 15.36 -11.05
C LEU A 250 15.33 16.83 -11.41
N MET A 251 15.01 17.78 -10.53
CA MET A 251 15.38 19.19 -10.74
C MET A 251 16.90 19.39 -10.83
N VAL A 252 17.67 18.71 -9.97
CA VAL A 252 19.13 18.76 -10.00
C VAL A 252 19.69 17.99 -11.20
N ASP A 253 19.08 16.85 -11.54
CA ASP A 253 19.52 16.00 -12.62
C ASP A 253 19.34 16.69 -13.99
N GLU A 254 18.24 17.40 -14.21
CA GLU A 254 18.03 18.17 -15.43
C GLU A 254 19.05 19.31 -15.56
N GLU A 255 19.27 20.07 -14.48
CA GLU A 255 20.27 21.13 -14.49
C GLU A 255 21.70 20.58 -14.69
N ALA A 256 22.03 19.45 -14.04
CA ALA A 256 23.32 18.81 -14.24
C ALA A 256 23.50 18.26 -15.67
N SER A 257 22.42 17.85 -16.34
CA SER A 257 22.47 17.38 -17.73
C SER A 257 22.85 18.49 -18.69
N ASP A 258 22.38 19.72 -18.45
CA ASP A 258 22.66 20.89 -19.26
C ASP A 258 24.05 21.50 -18.98
N ALA A 259 24.64 21.18 -17.82
CA ALA A 259 25.96 21.69 -17.43
C ALA A 259 27.08 21.01 -18.21
N SER A 260 28.21 21.76 -18.42
CA SER A 260 29.42 21.21 -19.05
C SER A 260 30.02 20.07 -18.23
N PRO A 261 30.76 19.11 -18.85
CA PRO A 261 31.44 18.04 -18.10
C PRO A 261 32.41 18.59 -17.02
N HIS A 262 33.02 19.74 -17.28
CA HIS A 262 33.92 20.37 -16.33
C HIS A 262 33.20 20.94 -15.12
N VAL A 263 32.03 21.59 -15.34
CA VAL A 263 31.14 22.09 -14.25
C VAL A 263 30.68 20.92 -13.40
N ARG A 264 30.21 19.81 -14.01
CA ARG A 264 29.83 18.60 -13.27
C ARG A 264 30.99 18.05 -12.42
N GLN A 265 32.18 18.00 -12.97
CA GLN A 265 33.37 17.57 -12.23
C GLN A 265 33.66 18.46 -11.04
N LEU A 266 33.67 19.78 -11.22
CA LEU A 266 33.84 20.76 -10.15
C LEU A 266 32.75 20.69 -9.09
N ALA A 267 31.53 20.38 -9.48
CA ALA A 267 30.38 20.18 -8.57
C ALA A 267 30.48 18.87 -7.78
N GLY A 268 31.39 17.96 -8.12
CA GLY A 268 31.52 16.64 -7.52
C GLY A 268 30.51 15.63 -8.07
N LEU A 269 29.93 15.88 -9.27
CA LEU A 269 28.98 15.07 -9.98
C LEU A 269 29.62 14.38 -11.21
N SER A 270 30.90 14.07 -11.16
CA SER A 270 31.62 13.47 -12.28
C SER A 270 31.15 12.09 -12.72
N SER A 271 30.50 11.33 -11.80
CA SER A 271 29.86 10.03 -12.07
C SER A 271 28.37 10.16 -12.30
N PHE A 272 27.89 11.35 -12.66
CA PHE A 272 26.49 11.62 -12.91
C PHE A 272 25.95 10.69 -14.00
N GLN A 273 25.00 9.81 -13.64
CA GLN A 273 24.16 9.06 -14.55
C GLN A 273 22.73 9.57 -14.36
N PRO A 274 22.17 10.28 -15.35
CA PRO A 274 20.79 10.75 -15.25
C PRO A 274 19.83 9.58 -15.05
N LEU A 275 18.85 9.74 -14.16
CA LEU A 275 17.74 8.83 -13.97
C LEU A 275 18.05 7.45 -13.36
N ILE A 276 19.24 7.20 -12.81
CA ILE A 276 19.45 6.00 -12.00
C ILE A 276 19.39 6.40 -10.52
N PRO A 277 18.44 5.89 -9.76
CA PRO A 277 18.38 6.10 -8.31
C PRO A 277 19.69 5.70 -7.65
N GLU A 278 20.21 6.52 -6.73
CA GLU A 278 21.34 6.11 -5.88
C GLU A 278 20.90 4.87 -5.09
N ARG A 279 21.41 3.70 -5.46
CA ARG A 279 20.97 2.38 -4.96
C ARG A 279 20.80 2.30 -3.44
N GLY A 280 21.53 3.01 -2.65
CA GLY A 280 21.48 2.88 -1.18
C GLY A 280 20.33 3.61 -0.49
N SER A 281 19.79 4.70 -1.06
CA SER A 281 18.73 5.49 -0.40
C SER A 281 17.31 5.02 -0.76
N ASP A 282 17.18 4.45 -1.93
CA ASP A 282 15.90 3.96 -2.43
C ASP A 282 15.63 2.53 -1.92
N GLU A 283 16.69 1.74 -1.71
CA GLU A 283 16.61 0.40 -1.09
C GLU A 283 16.00 0.47 0.33
N LEU A 284 16.32 1.50 1.12
CA LEU A 284 15.74 1.66 2.47
C LEU A 284 14.24 1.96 2.43
N ALA A 285 13.79 2.83 1.52
CA ALA A 285 12.35 3.12 1.38
C ALA A 285 11.58 1.91 0.85
N GLN A 286 12.15 1.18 -0.10
CA GLN A 286 11.59 -0.09 -0.59
C GLN A 286 11.58 -1.16 0.50
N PHE A 287 12.62 -1.22 1.33
CA PHE A 287 12.69 -2.15 2.46
C PHE A 287 11.60 -1.86 3.50
N ASP A 288 11.41 -0.60 3.87
CA ASP A 288 10.36 -0.19 4.82
C ASP A 288 8.96 -0.59 4.30
N LEU A 289 8.69 -0.37 3.01
CA LEU A 289 7.42 -0.73 2.40
C LEU A 289 7.22 -2.25 2.30
N LEU A 290 8.25 -3.01 1.90
CA LEU A 290 8.20 -4.47 1.83
C LEU A 290 8.01 -5.10 3.21
N HIS A 291 8.67 -4.56 4.22
CA HIS A 291 8.50 -4.99 5.60
C HIS A 291 7.06 -4.76 6.09
N ALA A 292 6.50 -3.58 5.79
CA ALA A 292 5.11 -3.27 6.12
C ALA A 292 4.13 -4.23 5.41
N ILE A 293 4.32 -4.48 4.12
CA ILE A 293 3.52 -5.44 3.33
C ILE A 293 3.61 -6.85 3.94
N GLY A 294 4.81 -7.30 4.31
CA GLY A 294 5.01 -8.61 4.92
C GLY A 294 4.21 -8.77 6.22
N ARG A 295 4.15 -7.72 7.05
CA ARG A 295 3.34 -7.70 8.27
C ARG A 295 1.84 -7.68 7.97
N PHE A 296 1.39 -6.86 7.02
CA PHE A 296 -0.01 -6.83 6.62
C PHE A 296 -0.47 -8.20 6.10
N ASN A 297 0.35 -8.85 5.30
CA ASN A 297 0.06 -10.17 4.77
C ASN A 297 0.00 -11.24 5.86
N ARG A 298 0.92 -11.21 6.84
CA ARG A 298 0.86 -12.11 7.99
C ARG A 298 -0.46 -11.99 8.75
N ASP A 299 -0.90 -10.75 8.98
CA ASP A 299 -2.09 -10.45 9.78
C ASP A 299 -3.38 -10.42 8.93
N ASN A 300 -3.29 -10.89 7.68
CA ASN A 300 -4.40 -11.03 6.72
C ASN A 300 -5.14 -9.72 6.40
N TYR A 301 -4.38 -8.65 6.09
CA TYR A 301 -4.91 -7.40 5.57
C TYR A 301 -4.84 -7.38 4.04
N VAL A 302 -5.94 -7.00 3.39
CA VAL A 302 -6.05 -6.81 1.94
C VAL A 302 -6.31 -5.34 1.65
N PHE A 303 -5.41 -4.70 0.91
CA PHE A 303 -5.49 -3.26 0.63
C PHE A 303 -6.14 -2.97 -0.71
N TYR A 304 -7.14 -2.10 -0.68
CA TYR A 304 -7.71 -1.40 -1.83
C TYR A 304 -7.31 0.06 -1.73
N THR A 305 -6.42 0.51 -2.62
CA THR A 305 -5.87 1.86 -2.54
C THR A 305 -6.55 2.79 -3.56
N ILE A 306 -6.83 4.01 -3.14
CA ILE A 306 -7.48 5.04 -3.95
C ILE A 306 -6.58 6.27 -3.97
N ASP A 307 -6.02 6.59 -5.16
CA ASP A 307 -5.28 7.83 -5.40
C ASP A 307 -6.26 9.00 -5.46
N ALA A 308 -6.25 9.84 -4.42
CA ALA A 308 -7.17 10.97 -4.28
C ALA A 308 -6.91 12.11 -5.27
N ARG A 309 -5.75 12.13 -5.96
CA ARG A 309 -5.37 13.20 -6.91
C ARG A 309 -6.17 13.19 -8.21
N ALA A 310 -6.86 12.08 -8.50
CA ALA A 310 -7.67 11.89 -9.71
C ALA A 310 -6.87 11.95 -11.03
N LEU A 311 -7.56 12.29 -12.13
CA LEU A 311 -6.94 12.54 -13.43
C LEU A 311 -6.11 13.82 -13.38
N GLY A 312 -4.83 13.70 -13.64
CA GLY A 312 -3.93 14.83 -13.74
C GLY A 312 -3.03 15.06 -12.54
N GLY A 313 -2.82 14.01 -11.75
CA GLY A 313 -1.93 13.90 -10.57
C GLY A 313 -1.37 15.24 -10.14
N GLY A 314 -1.77 15.75 -8.99
CA GLY A 314 -1.43 17.12 -8.59
C GLY A 314 0.03 17.41 -8.88
N SER A 315 0.28 18.21 -9.91
CA SER A 315 1.60 18.76 -10.08
C SER A 315 1.90 19.52 -8.78
N SER A 316 3.06 19.30 -8.23
CA SER A 316 3.66 20.14 -7.20
C SER A 316 3.54 21.65 -7.52
N GLY A 317 3.35 21.98 -8.78
CA GLY A 317 3.04 23.31 -9.29
C GLY A 317 1.55 23.60 -9.39
N ASP A 318 0.78 23.56 -8.32
CA ASP A 318 -0.52 24.23 -8.33
C ASP A 318 -0.27 25.71 -8.66
N ALA A 319 -0.80 26.17 -9.81
CA ALA A 319 -0.65 27.55 -10.32
C ALA A 319 -1.01 28.64 -9.27
N ARG A 320 -1.70 28.24 -8.20
CA ARG A 320 -2.00 29.09 -7.04
C ARG A 320 -0.78 29.53 -6.25
N TYR A 321 0.32 28.78 -6.32
CA TYR A 321 1.55 29.11 -5.58
C TYR A 321 2.59 29.84 -6.44
N GLY A 322 2.26 30.13 -7.72
CA GLY A 322 3.05 30.99 -8.59
C GLY A 322 4.43 30.46 -9.01
N PHE A 323 4.74 29.21 -8.64
CA PHE A 323 5.97 28.53 -9.04
C PHE A 323 5.62 27.17 -9.67
N GLN A 324 6.18 26.93 -10.85
CA GLN A 324 6.18 25.60 -11.46
C GLN A 324 7.66 25.21 -11.65
N PRO A 325 8.10 24.09 -11.08
CA PRO A 325 9.44 23.60 -11.35
C PRO A 325 9.58 23.39 -12.86
N ASN A 326 10.71 23.84 -13.41
CA ASN A 326 11.02 23.69 -14.84
C ASN A 326 11.45 22.25 -15.15
N LEU A 327 10.59 21.29 -14.79
CA LEU A 327 10.80 19.89 -15.10
C LEU A 327 10.28 19.59 -16.51
N SER A 328 11.02 18.79 -17.26
CA SER A 328 10.57 18.23 -18.52
C SER A 328 9.28 17.43 -18.35
N SER A 329 8.51 17.27 -19.41
CA SER A 329 7.28 16.44 -19.38
C SER A 329 7.57 14.99 -18.96
N MET A 330 8.76 14.48 -19.30
CA MET A 330 9.20 13.15 -18.90
C MET A 330 9.42 13.06 -17.39
N SER A 331 10.16 14.01 -16.80
CA SER A 331 10.41 14.07 -15.37
C SER A 331 9.13 14.28 -14.56
N GLN A 332 8.23 15.13 -15.05
CA GLN A 332 6.92 15.31 -14.44
C GLN A 332 6.09 14.01 -14.46
N GLY A 333 6.12 13.26 -15.57
CA GLY A 333 5.50 11.95 -15.67
C GLY A 333 6.11 10.95 -14.69
N ALA A 334 7.43 10.96 -14.54
CA ALA A 334 8.14 10.11 -13.59
C ALA A 334 7.77 10.42 -12.13
N VAL A 335 7.67 11.70 -11.75
CA VAL A 335 7.21 12.13 -10.42
C VAL A 335 5.80 11.64 -10.15
N ASN A 336 4.87 11.85 -11.10
CA ASN A 336 3.48 11.43 -10.94
C ASN A 336 3.36 9.90 -10.81
N SER A 337 4.09 9.15 -11.61
CA SER A 337 4.14 7.68 -11.54
C SER A 337 4.71 7.22 -10.19
N ASN A 338 5.80 7.83 -9.74
CA ASN A 338 6.45 7.52 -8.48
C ASN A 338 5.52 7.67 -7.26
N GLU A 339 4.72 8.74 -7.22
CA GLU A 339 3.74 8.95 -6.14
C GLU A 339 2.64 7.87 -6.11
N GLN A 340 2.40 7.16 -7.22
CA GLN A 340 1.42 6.09 -7.32
C GLN A 340 2.01 4.71 -6.99
N GLN A 341 3.32 4.52 -7.17
CA GLN A 341 3.95 3.20 -7.11
C GLN A 341 3.76 2.50 -5.76
N GLY A 342 3.89 3.21 -4.64
CA GLY A 342 3.66 2.62 -3.33
C GLY A 342 2.21 2.17 -3.12
N LEU A 343 1.22 2.92 -3.64
CA LEU A 343 -0.20 2.54 -3.58
C LEU A 343 -0.47 1.28 -4.42
N LEU A 344 0.10 1.22 -5.63
CA LEU A 344 0.02 0.06 -6.50
C LEU A 344 0.65 -1.17 -5.84
N ARG A 345 1.83 -0.98 -5.24
CA ARG A 345 2.59 -2.07 -4.64
C ARG A 345 1.91 -2.65 -3.41
N ILE A 346 1.42 -1.81 -2.48
CA ILE A 346 0.74 -2.30 -1.28
C ILE A 346 -0.57 -3.04 -1.63
N ALA A 347 -1.35 -2.52 -2.59
CA ALA A 347 -2.56 -3.17 -3.05
C ALA A 347 -2.25 -4.51 -3.74
N GLY A 348 -1.36 -4.52 -4.73
CA GLY A 348 -1.00 -5.73 -5.47
C GLY A 348 -0.40 -6.82 -4.59
N ALA A 349 0.56 -6.47 -3.74
CA ALA A 349 1.26 -7.41 -2.87
C ALA A 349 0.40 -8.00 -1.74
N THR A 350 -0.74 -7.38 -1.42
CA THR A 350 -1.73 -7.88 -0.46
C THR A 350 -2.95 -8.55 -1.13
N GLY A 351 -2.97 -8.65 -2.46
CA GLY A 351 -4.05 -9.28 -3.24
C GLY A 351 -5.24 -8.38 -3.57
N GLY A 352 -5.18 -7.08 -3.25
CA GLY A 352 -6.25 -6.12 -3.55
C GLY A 352 -6.09 -5.40 -4.89
N LEU A 353 -6.67 -4.21 -5.01
CA LEU A 353 -6.67 -3.37 -6.22
C LEU A 353 -6.25 -1.94 -5.91
N ALA A 354 -5.54 -1.31 -6.84
CA ALA A 354 -5.25 0.11 -6.80
C ALA A 354 -6.09 0.87 -7.85
N PHE A 355 -6.71 1.97 -7.42
CA PHE A 355 -7.49 2.87 -8.28
C PHE A 355 -6.75 4.19 -8.39
N TYR A 356 -6.21 4.46 -9.56
CA TYR A 356 -5.39 5.62 -9.87
C TYR A 356 -5.74 6.16 -11.26
N ASN A 357 -5.31 7.39 -11.56
CA ASN A 357 -5.63 8.06 -12.82
C ASN A 357 -7.12 8.02 -13.16
N THR A 358 -7.99 8.15 -12.17
CA THR A 358 -9.44 8.15 -12.36
C THR A 358 -10.11 9.20 -11.48
N SER A 359 -11.11 9.86 -11.99
CA SER A 359 -12.04 10.72 -11.23
C SER A 359 -13.36 10.00 -10.91
N ASN A 360 -13.53 8.76 -11.40
CA ASN A 360 -14.74 7.97 -11.15
C ASN A 360 -14.61 7.17 -9.85
N PHE A 361 -14.55 7.87 -8.73
CA PHE A 361 -14.45 7.25 -7.39
C PHE A 361 -15.66 6.38 -7.04
N LYS A 362 -16.85 6.73 -7.57
CA LYS A 362 -18.06 5.90 -7.37
C LYS A 362 -17.85 4.50 -7.94
N ALA A 363 -17.31 4.39 -9.16
CA ALA A 363 -16.99 3.09 -9.76
C ALA A 363 -15.87 2.36 -8.99
N ALA A 364 -14.89 3.07 -8.43
CA ALA A 364 -13.86 2.46 -7.61
C ALA A 364 -14.44 1.80 -6.36
N PHE A 365 -15.31 2.49 -5.61
CA PHE A 365 -15.96 1.90 -4.42
C PHE A 365 -16.91 0.75 -4.78
N ALA A 366 -17.68 0.87 -5.88
CA ALA A 366 -18.51 -0.22 -6.38
C ALA A 366 -17.65 -1.45 -6.75
N ARG A 367 -16.48 -1.23 -7.35
CA ARG A 367 -15.55 -2.32 -7.66
C ARG A 367 -14.99 -2.99 -6.41
N VAL A 368 -14.63 -2.25 -5.37
CA VAL A 368 -14.23 -2.83 -4.07
C VAL A 368 -15.34 -3.71 -3.52
N GLN A 369 -16.58 -3.24 -3.55
CA GLN A 369 -17.77 -3.98 -3.09
C GLN A 369 -17.92 -5.31 -3.82
N GLN A 370 -17.84 -5.28 -5.15
CA GLN A 370 -17.94 -6.47 -6.00
C GLN A 370 -16.78 -7.43 -5.76
N ASP A 371 -15.57 -6.92 -5.69
CA ASP A 371 -14.33 -7.69 -5.57
C ASP A 371 -14.21 -8.43 -4.23
N THR A 372 -14.82 -7.88 -3.18
CA THR A 372 -14.80 -8.44 -1.82
C THR A 372 -16.05 -9.26 -1.48
N ALA A 373 -16.93 -9.53 -2.45
CA ALA A 373 -18.16 -10.27 -2.22
C ALA A 373 -17.92 -11.78 -2.03
N PHE A 374 -16.93 -12.33 -2.69
CA PHE A 374 -16.55 -13.75 -2.66
C PHE A 374 -15.03 -13.89 -2.69
N ARG A 375 -14.53 -15.01 -2.17
CA ARG A 375 -13.14 -15.39 -2.30
C ARG A 375 -12.95 -16.89 -2.18
N TYR A 376 -11.85 -17.39 -2.70
CA TYR A 376 -11.32 -18.70 -2.37
C TYR A 376 -10.29 -18.58 -1.25
N VAL A 377 -10.22 -19.58 -0.38
CA VAL A 377 -9.19 -19.71 0.65
C VAL A 377 -8.46 -21.02 0.42
N LEU A 378 -7.16 -20.93 0.20
CA LEU A 378 -6.27 -22.08 0.14
C LEU A 378 -5.43 -22.15 1.42
N GLY A 379 -5.13 -23.35 1.89
CA GLY A 379 -4.23 -23.55 2.99
C GLY A 379 -3.18 -24.62 2.68
N TYR A 380 -1.96 -24.43 3.15
CA TYR A 380 -0.90 -25.41 3.13
C TYR A 380 -0.15 -25.41 4.47
N SER A 381 0.51 -26.53 4.79
CA SER A 381 1.28 -26.63 6.03
C SER A 381 2.49 -25.70 5.98
N LEU A 382 2.67 -24.88 7.03
CA LEU A 382 3.83 -24.00 7.16
C LEU A 382 5.13 -24.82 7.11
N PRO A 383 6.04 -24.56 6.14
CA PRO A 383 7.33 -25.22 6.12
C PRO A 383 8.21 -24.75 7.28
N THR A 384 9.15 -25.59 7.69
CA THR A 384 10.16 -25.18 8.68
C THR A 384 11.16 -24.24 8.02
N HIS A 385 11.17 -22.98 8.45
CA HIS A 385 12.11 -21.98 7.97
C HIS A 385 13.40 -21.98 8.79
N ASP A 386 14.50 -21.46 8.19
CA ASP A 386 15.76 -21.27 8.91
C ASP A 386 15.56 -20.23 10.02
N PRO A 387 15.96 -20.52 11.28
CA PRO A 387 15.85 -19.54 12.37
C PRO A 387 16.54 -18.20 12.07
N LYS A 388 17.57 -18.19 11.21
CA LYS A 388 18.24 -16.97 10.77
C LYS A 388 17.32 -16.14 9.86
N ASP A 389 16.65 -16.78 8.91
CA ASP A 389 15.69 -16.10 8.00
C ASP A 389 14.54 -15.48 8.80
N ILE A 390 14.07 -16.17 9.85
CA ILE A 390 13.05 -15.65 10.78
C ILE A 390 13.59 -14.44 11.55
N ALA A 391 14.80 -14.54 12.11
CA ALA A 391 15.42 -13.44 12.87
C ALA A 391 15.72 -12.22 12.00
N ASP A 392 16.05 -12.42 10.74
CA ASP A 392 16.29 -11.37 9.74
C ASP A 392 14.98 -10.82 9.11
N HIS A 393 13.81 -11.27 9.57
CA HIS A 393 12.47 -10.89 9.05
C HIS A 393 12.37 -11.06 7.53
N LYS A 394 12.89 -12.17 7.00
CA LYS A 394 12.83 -12.47 5.58
C LYS A 394 11.40 -12.55 5.08
N PHE A 395 11.16 -11.94 3.92
CA PHE A 395 9.89 -12.05 3.22
C PHE A 395 9.87 -13.35 2.39
N PHE A 396 9.00 -14.29 2.75
CA PHE A 396 8.79 -15.56 2.04
C PHE A 396 7.77 -15.35 0.92
N ARG A 397 8.21 -15.57 -0.30
CA ARG A 397 7.36 -15.36 -1.49
C ARG A 397 6.40 -16.51 -1.69
N VAL A 398 5.13 -16.16 -1.90
CA VAL A 398 4.07 -17.11 -2.24
C VAL A 398 3.54 -16.78 -3.64
N LYS A 399 3.34 -17.82 -4.44
CA LYS A 399 2.71 -17.70 -5.76
C LYS A 399 1.61 -18.73 -5.90
N VAL A 400 0.46 -18.32 -6.41
CA VAL A 400 -0.64 -19.22 -6.77
C VAL A 400 -0.84 -19.16 -8.27
N GLU A 401 -0.97 -20.32 -8.89
CA GLU A 401 -1.25 -20.49 -10.31
C GLU A 401 -2.55 -21.25 -10.50
N ALA A 402 -3.35 -20.88 -11.53
CA ALA A 402 -4.47 -21.67 -11.98
C ALA A 402 -4.04 -22.65 -13.05
N THR A 403 -4.56 -23.86 -13.01
CA THR A 403 -4.39 -24.85 -14.08
C THR A 403 -5.33 -24.56 -15.26
N VAL A 404 -6.41 -23.80 -15.03
CA VAL A 404 -7.38 -23.36 -16.04
C VAL A 404 -6.88 -22.11 -16.76
N PRO A 405 -6.75 -22.12 -18.10
CA PRO A 405 -6.30 -20.97 -18.85
C PRO A 405 -7.27 -19.78 -18.80
N GLY A 406 -6.72 -18.57 -18.87
CA GLY A 406 -7.51 -17.33 -18.97
C GLY A 406 -7.99 -16.75 -17.65
N LEU A 407 -7.75 -17.42 -16.52
CA LEU A 407 -8.06 -16.89 -15.20
C LEU A 407 -6.99 -15.92 -14.73
N LYS A 408 -7.43 -14.83 -14.08
CA LYS A 408 -6.59 -13.86 -13.40
C LYS A 408 -6.67 -14.12 -11.90
N ILE A 409 -5.55 -14.53 -11.30
CA ILE A 409 -5.46 -14.73 -9.85
C ILE A 409 -4.82 -13.53 -9.20
N ARG A 410 -5.41 -13.05 -8.12
CA ARG A 410 -4.81 -12.11 -7.18
C ARG A 410 -4.78 -12.77 -5.81
N ALA A 411 -3.62 -12.72 -5.20
CA ALA A 411 -3.34 -13.23 -3.85
C ALA A 411 -2.24 -12.38 -3.24
N ARG A 412 -2.02 -12.52 -1.97
CA ARG A 412 -0.81 -11.94 -1.34
C ARG A 412 0.45 -12.54 -1.95
N GLU A 413 1.47 -11.70 -2.17
CA GLU A 413 2.74 -12.12 -2.78
C GLU A 413 3.67 -12.88 -1.83
N GLY A 414 3.35 -12.93 -0.56
CA GLY A 414 4.17 -13.58 0.46
C GLY A 414 3.86 -13.04 1.87
N TYR A 415 4.69 -13.41 2.83
CA TYR A 415 4.56 -13.00 4.23
C TYR A 415 5.92 -12.99 4.94
N VAL A 416 5.96 -12.42 6.14
CA VAL A 416 7.10 -12.51 7.06
C VAL A 416 6.74 -13.49 8.16
N ASP A 417 7.55 -14.54 8.32
CA ASP A 417 7.46 -15.45 9.46
C ASP A 417 8.16 -14.81 10.66
N THR A 418 7.50 -14.85 11.83
CA THR A 418 8.06 -14.28 13.07
C THR A 418 8.42 -15.36 14.10
N GLY A 419 8.29 -16.63 13.73
CA GLY A 419 8.44 -17.76 14.64
C GLY A 419 7.24 -17.85 15.60
N SER A 420 6.77 -19.03 15.85
CA SER A 420 5.73 -19.32 16.87
C SER A 420 6.34 -19.45 18.26
#